data_181866b0488b3af8e65a8488517d21bd
#
_entry.id   181866b0488b3af8e65a8488517d21bd
#
_cell.length_a   1.000
_cell.length_b   1.000
_cell.length_c   1.000
_cell.angle_alpha   90.00
_cell.angle_beta   90.00
_cell.angle_gamma   90.00
#
_symmetry.space_group_name_H-M   'P 1'
#
loop_
_entity.id
_entity.type
_entity.pdbx_description
1 polymer ?
#
loop_
_entity_poly.entity_id
_entity_poly.type
_entity_poly.pdbx_seq_one_letter_code
_entity_poly.pdbx_strand_id
1 'polypeptide(L)'
;MGHSLRLAILVPTYNESKNIDTLLSALADVGKLTPDAEIHVYVLDDSSPDGTAAVVQDTAERLLSDRFRVTLIVRPAKEGLGKAYIDGLTRMLQLPIAPDFVMQMDADLSHNPKYLTDFIKLAEAGHDFVLGSRYIPGGSSPNWQWHRKLLSRGGNMYARLVLGSHVSDYTGGYNMYAIALLKQIDLARLNHTGYGFLIDLKYKAASACGRIGQVPIEFTEREHGVSKMPASTIWRNFFMVLSIKLKSLSGR
;
A
#
# COMPACT_ATOMS: atom_id res chain seq x y z
N MET A 1 24.32 -6.35 18.71
CA MET A 1 23.85 -5.36 17.73
C MET A 1 22.46 -5.81 17.30
N GLY A 2 21.41 -5.00 17.54
CA GLY A 2 20.06 -5.34 17.12
C GLY A 2 20.00 -5.42 15.59
N HIS A 3 19.18 -6.32 15.07
CA HIS A 3 18.93 -6.43 13.64
C HIS A 3 18.16 -5.16 13.19
N SER A 4 18.72 -4.40 12.24
CA SER A 4 18.02 -3.26 11.64
C SER A 4 16.85 -3.78 10.82
N LEU A 5 15.64 -3.23 10.99
CA LEU A 5 14.45 -3.61 10.26
C LEU A 5 14.60 -3.16 8.79
N ARG A 6 14.54 -4.11 7.84
CA ARG A 6 14.61 -3.82 6.40
C ARG A 6 13.21 -3.68 5.83
N LEU A 7 12.86 -2.46 5.43
CA LEU A 7 11.55 -2.12 4.88
C LEU A 7 11.66 -1.82 3.38
N ALA A 8 10.93 -2.57 2.55
CA ALA A 8 10.71 -2.23 1.16
C ALA A 8 9.38 -1.47 1.01
N ILE A 9 9.39 -0.31 0.37
CA ILE A 9 8.18 0.47 0.08
C ILE A 9 7.92 0.40 -1.42
N LEU A 10 6.78 -0.14 -1.82
CA LEU A 10 6.33 -0.22 -3.21
C LEU A 10 5.46 0.99 -3.54
N VAL A 11 5.88 1.76 -4.53
CA VAL A 11 5.21 2.99 -4.98
C VAL A 11 4.91 2.87 -6.48
N PRO A 12 3.72 2.40 -6.88
CA PRO A 12 3.30 2.42 -8.27
C PRO A 12 3.11 3.85 -8.78
N THR A 13 3.62 4.14 -9.99
CA THR A 13 3.52 5.46 -10.61
C THR A 13 2.97 5.37 -12.04
N TYR A 14 2.15 6.35 -12.41
CA TYR A 14 1.79 6.68 -13.78
C TYR A 14 1.41 8.16 -13.88
N ASN A 15 2.27 8.97 -14.51
CA ASN A 15 2.16 10.43 -14.59
C ASN A 15 2.20 11.12 -13.22
N GLU A 16 3.23 10.82 -12.44
CA GLU A 16 3.43 11.35 -11.08
C GLU A 16 4.69 12.25 -10.98
N SER A 17 5.19 12.80 -12.09
CA SER A 17 6.40 13.63 -12.13
C SER A 17 6.36 14.83 -11.17
N LYS A 18 5.15 15.34 -10.86
CA LYS A 18 4.95 16.49 -9.95
C LYS A 18 4.96 16.12 -8.47
N ASN A 19 4.69 14.87 -8.14
CA ASN A 19 4.50 14.39 -6.76
C ASN A 19 5.68 13.56 -6.25
N ILE A 20 6.32 12.82 -7.15
CA ILE A 20 7.25 11.75 -6.76
C ILE A 20 8.50 12.27 -6.04
N ASP A 21 9.07 13.39 -6.44
CA ASP A 21 10.23 13.98 -5.75
C ASP A 21 9.89 14.38 -4.31
N THR A 22 8.74 15.02 -4.12
CA THR A 22 8.24 15.41 -2.79
C THR A 22 8.03 14.19 -1.90
N LEU A 23 7.40 13.13 -2.44
CA LEU A 23 7.18 11.90 -1.69
C LEU A 23 8.49 11.25 -1.27
N LEU A 24 9.43 11.05 -2.21
CA LEU A 24 10.71 10.41 -1.94
C LEU A 24 11.54 11.20 -0.93
N SER A 25 11.55 12.53 -1.03
CA SER A 25 12.23 13.42 -0.08
C SER A 25 11.63 13.30 1.32
N ALA A 26 10.29 13.30 1.44
CA ALA A 26 9.61 13.13 2.72
C ALA A 26 9.86 11.74 3.34
N LEU A 27 9.93 10.68 2.54
CA LEU A 27 10.30 9.33 3.01
C LEU A 27 11.74 9.27 3.52
N ALA A 28 12.68 9.94 2.83
CA ALA A 28 14.08 10.03 3.27
C ALA A 28 14.19 10.77 4.60
N ASP A 29 13.42 11.85 4.78
CA ASP A 29 13.41 12.61 6.06
C ASP A 29 12.83 11.77 7.21
N VAL A 30 11.78 11.00 6.98
CA VAL A 30 11.27 10.05 7.98
C VAL A 30 12.31 8.96 8.27
N GLY A 31 13.05 8.49 7.27
CA GLY A 31 14.13 7.52 7.44
C GLY A 31 15.22 8.00 8.41
N LYS A 32 15.50 9.30 8.45
CA LYS A 32 16.42 9.90 9.43
C LYS A 32 15.92 9.82 10.87
N LEU A 33 14.58 9.77 11.06
CA LEU A 33 13.92 9.67 12.36
C LEU A 33 13.77 8.21 12.86
N THR A 34 14.09 7.23 12.01
CA THR A 34 13.98 5.81 12.31
C THR A 34 15.34 5.12 12.16
N PRO A 35 16.30 5.38 13.06
CA PRO A 35 17.69 4.93 12.91
C PRO A 35 17.86 3.41 12.92
N ASP A 36 16.88 2.68 13.44
CA ASP A 36 16.88 1.21 13.50
C ASP A 36 16.22 0.56 12.27
N ALA A 37 15.84 1.35 11.24
CA ALA A 37 15.27 0.87 10.00
C ALA A 37 16.14 1.22 8.78
N GLU A 38 16.21 0.29 7.83
CA GLU A 38 16.73 0.49 6.48
C GLU A 38 15.55 0.55 5.51
N ILE A 39 15.39 1.66 4.81
CA ILE A 39 14.26 1.90 3.92
C ILE A 39 14.73 1.81 2.46
N HIS A 40 14.12 0.92 1.68
CA HIS A 40 14.35 0.81 0.25
C HIS A 40 13.03 1.05 -0.49
N VAL A 41 12.93 2.17 -1.19
CA VAL A 41 11.75 2.51 -2.00
C VAL A 41 11.90 1.94 -3.40
N TYR A 42 10.93 1.18 -3.85
CA TYR A 42 10.82 0.66 -5.20
C TYR A 42 9.70 1.38 -5.94
N VAL A 43 10.06 2.27 -6.84
CA VAL A 43 9.11 2.98 -7.70
C VAL A 43 8.81 2.10 -8.91
N LEU A 44 7.55 1.71 -9.06
CA LEU A 44 7.06 0.82 -10.11
C LEU A 44 6.39 1.68 -11.19
N ASP A 45 7.16 2.15 -12.15
CA ASP A 45 6.68 3.10 -13.17
C ASP A 45 6.08 2.38 -14.38
N ASP A 46 4.82 2.64 -14.66
CA ASP A 46 4.05 2.06 -15.77
C ASP A 46 4.34 2.80 -17.11
N SER A 47 5.62 3.02 -17.43
CA SER A 47 6.08 3.74 -18.63
C SER A 47 5.43 5.14 -18.76
N SER A 48 5.57 5.94 -17.71
CA SER A 48 5.02 7.30 -17.67
C SER A 48 5.58 8.21 -18.76
N PRO A 49 4.74 8.82 -19.60
CA PRO A 49 5.22 9.73 -20.67
C PRO A 49 5.59 11.14 -20.18
N ASP A 50 5.28 11.48 -18.91
CA ASP A 50 5.46 12.83 -18.35
C ASP A 50 6.85 13.08 -17.74
N GLY A 51 7.79 12.13 -17.89
CA GLY A 51 9.13 12.24 -17.32
C GLY A 51 9.27 11.75 -15.88
N THR A 52 8.24 11.10 -15.30
CA THR A 52 8.30 10.53 -13.93
C THR A 52 9.58 9.72 -13.70
N ALA A 53 9.98 8.85 -14.65
CA ALA A 53 11.16 8.01 -14.51
C ALA A 53 12.45 8.82 -14.35
N ALA A 54 12.62 9.91 -15.11
CA ALA A 54 13.78 10.79 -15.00
C ALA A 54 13.85 11.49 -13.63
N VAL A 55 12.70 12.01 -13.15
CA VAL A 55 12.60 12.63 -11.81
C VAL A 55 12.99 11.62 -10.72
N VAL A 56 12.53 10.35 -10.83
CA VAL A 56 12.89 9.30 -9.86
C VAL A 56 14.39 9.02 -9.86
N GLN A 57 15.04 8.97 -11.04
CA GLN A 57 16.48 8.71 -11.14
C GLN A 57 17.30 9.84 -10.49
N ASP A 58 17.00 11.10 -10.82
CA ASP A 58 17.69 12.27 -10.26
C ASP A 58 17.50 12.32 -8.72
N THR A 59 16.29 12.05 -8.26
CA THR A 59 15.97 12.03 -6.81
C THR A 59 16.67 10.88 -6.10
N ALA A 60 16.75 9.69 -6.73
CA ALA A 60 17.42 8.52 -6.17
C ALA A 60 18.91 8.78 -5.91
N GLU A 61 19.60 9.41 -6.85
CA GLU A 61 21.01 9.78 -6.69
C GLU A 61 21.20 10.79 -5.55
N ARG A 62 20.35 11.80 -5.48
CA ARG A 62 20.40 12.86 -4.47
C ARG A 62 20.13 12.36 -3.05
N LEU A 63 19.23 11.39 -2.88
CA LEU A 63 18.79 10.90 -1.57
C LEU A 63 19.54 9.65 -1.09
N LEU A 64 20.45 9.10 -1.90
CA LEU A 64 21.18 7.88 -1.54
C LEU A 64 21.93 8.04 -0.23
N SER A 65 21.73 7.10 0.69
CA SER A 65 22.49 6.99 1.93
C SER A 65 22.63 5.53 2.34
N ASP A 66 23.35 5.26 3.42
CA ASP A 66 23.53 3.89 3.92
C ASP A 66 22.22 3.21 4.30
N ARG A 67 21.20 3.98 4.67
CA ARG A 67 19.92 3.48 5.18
C ARG A 67 18.70 3.83 4.33
N PHE A 68 18.88 4.63 3.28
CA PHE A 68 17.81 5.02 2.38
C PHE A 68 18.23 4.87 0.92
N ARG A 69 17.47 4.09 0.17
CA ARG A 69 17.70 3.85 -1.27
C ARG A 69 16.40 3.95 -2.05
N VAL A 70 16.52 4.34 -3.29
CA VAL A 70 15.41 4.31 -4.25
C VAL A 70 15.83 3.50 -5.47
N THR A 71 14.98 2.60 -5.92
CA THR A 71 15.16 1.84 -7.15
C THR A 71 13.97 2.08 -8.06
N LEU A 72 14.23 2.52 -9.28
CA LEU A 72 13.24 2.62 -10.35
C LEU A 72 13.09 1.28 -11.07
N ILE A 73 11.86 0.80 -11.20
CA ILE A 73 11.48 -0.36 -12.01
C ILE A 73 10.50 0.13 -13.06
N VAL A 74 10.97 0.26 -14.31
CA VAL A 74 10.10 0.63 -15.43
C VAL A 74 9.39 -0.63 -15.92
N ARG A 75 8.06 -0.59 -15.90
CA ARG A 75 7.19 -1.66 -16.43
C ARG A 75 6.83 -1.36 -17.88
N PRO A 76 6.67 -2.40 -18.73
CA PRO A 76 6.55 -2.20 -20.19
C PRO A 76 5.27 -1.45 -20.60
N ALA A 77 4.20 -1.49 -19.78
CA ALA A 77 2.92 -0.85 -20.09
C ALA A 77 2.08 -0.59 -18.83
N LYS A 78 1.11 0.33 -18.95
CA LYS A 78 0.11 0.59 -17.91
C LYS A 78 -0.91 -0.55 -17.86
N GLU A 79 -0.77 -1.42 -16.88
CA GLU A 79 -1.68 -2.55 -16.66
C GLU A 79 -2.59 -2.37 -15.42
N GLY A 80 -2.39 -1.28 -14.69
CA GLY A 80 -3.19 -0.90 -13.52
C GLY A 80 -2.57 -1.30 -12.19
N LEU A 81 -3.05 -0.64 -11.13
CA LEU A 81 -2.50 -0.67 -9.78
C LEU A 81 -2.30 -2.09 -9.21
N GLY A 82 -3.28 -2.97 -9.40
CA GLY A 82 -3.20 -4.35 -8.88
C GLY A 82 -2.03 -5.13 -9.48
N LYS A 83 -1.84 -5.04 -10.80
CA LYS A 83 -0.72 -5.72 -11.48
C LYS A 83 0.64 -5.13 -11.10
N ALA A 84 0.71 -3.81 -10.90
CA ALA A 84 1.93 -3.16 -10.44
C ALA A 84 2.33 -3.67 -9.05
N TYR A 85 1.38 -3.77 -8.11
CA TYR A 85 1.67 -4.33 -6.79
C TYR A 85 2.00 -5.83 -6.84
N ILE A 86 1.31 -6.64 -7.64
CA ILE A 86 1.65 -8.07 -7.79
C ILE A 86 3.08 -8.24 -8.30
N ASP A 87 3.48 -7.48 -9.32
CA ASP A 87 4.86 -7.50 -9.84
C ASP A 87 5.86 -7.09 -8.75
N GLY A 88 5.62 -5.97 -8.06
CA GLY A 88 6.48 -5.51 -6.98
C GLY A 88 6.58 -6.52 -5.83
N LEU A 89 5.47 -7.04 -5.33
CA LEU A 89 5.44 -8.05 -4.27
C LEU A 89 6.17 -9.32 -4.68
N THR A 90 5.97 -9.80 -5.92
CA THR A 90 6.66 -10.99 -6.45
C THR A 90 8.16 -10.78 -6.49
N ARG A 91 8.64 -9.62 -6.93
CA ARG A 91 10.06 -9.27 -6.92
C ARG A 91 10.63 -9.26 -5.51
N MET A 92 9.91 -8.70 -4.52
CA MET A 92 10.37 -8.70 -3.12
C MET A 92 10.53 -10.11 -2.55
N LEU A 93 9.63 -11.03 -2.91
CA LEU A 93 9.72 -12.44 -2.51
C LEU A 93 10.90 -13.19 -3.17
N GLN A 94 11.39 -12.72 -4.31
CA GLN A 94 12.46 -13.34 -5.10
C GLN A 94 13.85 -12.73 -4.83
N LEU A 95 13.95 -11.65 -4.06
CA LEU A 95 15.24 -11.05 -3.74
C LEU A 95 16.14 -12.04 -2.98
N PRO A 96 17.43 -12.10 -3.29
CA PRO A 96 18.40 -12.96 -2.56
C PRO A 96 18.43 -12.64 -1.07
N ILE A 97 18.30 -11.37 -0.72
CA ILE A 97 18.15 -10.86 0.63
C ILE A 97 16.79 -10.16 0.70
N ALA A 98 15.78 -10.89 1.13
CA ALA A 98 14.43 -10.34 1.23
C ALA A 98 14.33 -9.28 2.34
N PRO A 99 13.50 -8.24 2.19
CA PRO A 99 13.17 -7.31 3.27
C PRO A 99 12.43 -8.04 4.40
N ASP A 100 12.38 -7.46 5.59
CA ASP A 100 11.60 -8.00 6.69
C ASP A 100 10.11 -7.67 6.50
N PHE A 101 9.83 -6.46 5.96
CA PHE A 101 8.48 -5.99 5.63
C PHE A 101 8.40 -5.37 4.25
N VAL A 102 7.22 -5.46 3.64
CA VAL A 102 6.87 -4.77 2.40
C VAL A 102 5.68 -3.88 2.63
N MET A 103 5.80 -2.60 2.26
CA MET A 103 4.75 -1.59 2.38
C MET A 103 4.20 -1.20 1.01
N GLN A 104 2.90 -0.97 0.94
CA GLN A 104 2.21 -0.37 -0.19
C GLN A 104 1.93 1.10 0.10
N MET A 105 2.23 1.98 -0.84
CA MET A 105 2.01 3.42 -0.72
C MET A 105 1.70 4.03 -2.09
N ASP A 106 0.74 4.95 -2.15
CA ASP A 106 0.42 5.71 -3.36
C ASP A 106 1.40 6.90 -3.52
N ALA A 107 1.67 7.30 -4.78
CA ALA A 107 2.62 8.36 -5.10
C ALA A 107 2.08 9.79 -4.91
N ASP A 108 0.76 9.96 -4.74
CA ASP A 108 0.03 11.22 -4.80
C ASP A 108 -0.06 11.98 -3.45
N LEU A 109 0.78 11.64 -2.48
CA LEU A 109 0.85 12.22 -1.12
C LEU A 109 -0.40 12.01 -0.26
N SER A 110 -1.43 11.28 -0.76
CA SER A 110 -2.60 10.94 0.05
C SER A 110 -2.27 10.01 1.22
N HIS A 111 -1.20 9.22 1.08
CA HIS A 111 -0.58 8.43 2.13
C HIS A 111 0.59 9.21 2.73
N ASN A 112 0.33 9.98 3.80
CA ASN A 112 1.35 10.85 4.37
C ASN A 112 2.49 10.03 5.01
N PRO A 113 3.77 10.28 4.60
CA PRO A 113 4.94 9.58 5.14
C PRO A 113 5.13 9.68 6.66
N LYS A 114 4.58 10.72 7.31
CA LYS A 114 4.68 10.91 8.77
C LYS A 114 4.23 9.69 9.59
N TYR A 115 3.29 8.89 9.06
CA TYR A 115 2.78 7.71 9.75
C TYR A 115 3.73 6.50 9.68
N LEU A 116 4.76 6.54 8.82
CA LEU A 116 5.69 5.43 8.65
C LEU A 116 6.38 5.02 9.96
N THR A 117 6.70 5.99 10.83
CA THR A 117 7.26 5.70 12.16
C THR A 117 6.34 4.84 13.02
N ASP A 118 5.01 5.04 12.92
CA ASP A 118 4.05 4.27 13.70
C ASP A 118 3.86 2.87 13.11
N PHE A 119 3.94 2.72 11.77
CA PHE A 119 3.99 1.40 11.13
C PHE A 119 5.21 0.60 11.58
N ILE A 120 6.40 1.21 11.58
CA ILE A 120 7.64 0.57 12.00
C ILE A 120 7.56 0.13 13.46
N LYS A 121 7.09 0.99 14.38
CA LYS A 121 6.89 0.64 15.79
C LYS A 121 5.98 -0.58 15.98
N LEU A 122 4.89 -0.68 15.21
CA LEU A 122 4.01 -1.85 15.27
C LEU A 122 4.67 -3.11 14.73
N ALA A 123 5.47 -2.99 13.66
CA ALA A 123 6.27 -4.12 13.14
C ALA A 123 7.27 -4.63 14.20
N GLU A 124 8.01 -3.72 14.84
CA GLU A 124 8.95 -4.04 15.92
C GLU A 124 8.25 -4.65 17.15
N ALA A 125 6.99 -4.26 17.41
CA ALA A 125 6.14 -4.87 18.42
C ALA A 125 5.60 -6.26 18.02
N GLY A 126 5.98 -6.80 16.86
CA GLY A 126 5.66 -8.15 16.40
C GLY A 126 4.30 -8.26 15.72
N HIS A 127 3.82 -7.21 15.02
CA HIS A 127 2.66 -7.30 14.17
C HIS A 127 3.07 -7.71 12.76
N ASP A 128 2.41 -8.73 12.20
CA ASP A 128 2.74 -9.29 10.87
C ASP A 128 2.08 -8.50 9.73
N PHE A 129 0.95 -7.89 10.02
CA PHE A 129 0.19 -7.05 9.11
C PHE A 129 -0.18 -5.75 9.80
N VAL A 130 0.24 -4.62 9.24
CA VAL A 130 -0.09 -3.27 9.74
C VAL A 130 -0.81 -2.50 8.64
N LEU A 131 -1.94 -1.88 8.96
CA LEU A 131 -2.69 -1.07 8.02
C LEU A 131 -2.98 0.33 8.55
N GLY A 132 -2.94 1.31 7.64
CA GLY A 132 -3.47 2.64 7.90
C GLY A 132 -4.99 2.62 7.79
N SER A 133 -5.66 3.12 8.82
CA SER A 133 -7.12 3.13 8.88
C SER A 133 -7.68 4.52 9.08
N ARG A 134 -8.67 4.85 8.25
CA ARG A 134 -9.48 6.07 8.35
C ARG A 134 -10.66 5.93 9.32
N TYR A 135 -10.93 4.70 9.80
CA TYR A 135 -12.18 4.33 10.49
C TYR A 135 -11.98 3.87 11.94
N ILE A 136 -10.80 4.01 12.49
CA ILE A 136 -10.52 3.87 13.93
C ILE A 136 -10.40 5.24 14.60
N PRO A 137 -10.50 5.35 15.94
CA PRO A 137 -10.30 6.62 16.64
C PRO A 137 -8.98 7.29 16.23
N GLY A 138 -9.04 8.58 15.87
CA GLY A 138 -7.90 9.33 15.31
C GLY A 138 -7.76 9.29 13.80
N GLY A 139 -8.42 8.36 13.12
CA GLY A 139 -8.45 8.28 11.65
C GLY A 139 -9.51 9.22 11.05
N SER A 140 -9.26 9.78 9.87
CA SER A 140 -10.16 10.72 9.22
C SER A 140 -9.98 10.85 7.71
N SER A 141 -10.92 11.53 7.06
CA SER A 141 -10.84 11.99 5.67
C SER A 141 -11.45 13.40 5.60
N PRO A 142 -10.76 14.45 6.09
CA PRO A 142 -11.36 15.75 6.38
C PRO A 142 -11.96 16.41 5.14
N ASN A 143 -11.22 16.42 4.02
CA ASN A 143 -11.57 17.16 2.82
C ASN A 143 -12.58 16.46 1.88
N TRP A 144 -13.02 15.24 2.24
CA TRP A 144 -13.97 14.52 1.41
C TRP A 144 -15.38 15.07 1.55
N GLN A 145 -16.08 15.20 0.45
CA GLN A 145 -17.49 15.55 0.41
C GLN A 145 -18.32 14.50 1.16
N TRP A 146 -19.41 14.92 1.81
CA TRP A 146 -20.20 14.07 2.70
C TRP A 146 -20.71 12.78 2.02
N HIS A 147 -21.16 12.85 0.76
CA HIS A 147 -21.63 11.70 0.01
C HIS A 147 -20.50 10.69 -0.29
N ARG A 148 -19.28 11.17 -0.55
CA ARG A 148 -18.09 10.31 -0.69
C ARG A 148 -17.73 9.62 0.63
N LYS A 149 -17.82 10.34 1.75
CA LYS A 149 -17.63 9.77 3.10
C LYS A 149 -18.65 8.67 3.38
N LEU A 150 -19.94 8.92 3.07
CA LEU A 150 -21.02 7.95 3.27
C LEU A 150 -20.82 6.69 2.42
N LEU A 151 -20.54 6.86 1.13
CA LEU A 151 -20.29 5.74 0.21
C LEU A 151 -19.07 4.90 0.65
N SER A 152 -17.98 5.55 1.03
CA SER A 152 -16.77 4.88 1.48
C SER A 152 -16.97 4.13 2.81
N ARG A 153 -17.66 4.74 3.77
CA ARG A 153 -18.03 4.08 5.03
C ARG A 153 -18.97 2.90 4.80
N GLY A 154 -19.98 3.06 3.96
CA GLY A 154 -20.93 2.01 3.61
C GLY A 154 -20.25 0.82 2.93
N GLY A 155 -19.41 1.09 1.93
CA GLY A 155 -18.63 0.05 1.24
C GLY A 155 -17.65 -0.67 2.18
N ASN A 156 -16.98 0.06 3.05
CA ASN A 156 -16.10 -0.54 4.05
C ASN A 156 -16.87 -1.37 5.09
N MET A 157 -18.01 -0.87 5.57
CA MET A 157 -18.87 -1.60 6.50
C MET A 157 -19.38 -2.92 5.87
N TYR A 158 -19.80 -2.87 4.61
CA TYR A 158 -20.19 -4.06 3.86
C TYR A 158 -19.03 -5.07 3.75
N ALA A 159 -17.83 -4.62 3.38
CA ALA A 159 -16.65 -5.49 3.31
C ALA A 159 -16.34 -6.13 4.68
N ARG A 160 -16.44 -5.39 5.77
CA ARG A 160 -16.25 -5.89 7.14
C ARG A 160 -17.30 -6.92 7.55
N LEU A 161 -18.56 -6.72 7.18
CA LEU A 161 -19.65 -7.69 7.47
C LEU A 161 -19.44 -9.01 6.72
N VAL A 162 -18.99 -8.96 5.47
CA VAL A 162 -18.82 -10.15 4.62
C VAL A 162 -17.49 -10.87 4.89
N LEU A 163 -16.39 -10.12 5.00
CA LEU A 163 -15.03 -10.67 5.09
C LEU A 163 -14.53 -10.81 6.54
N GLY A 164 -15.13 -10.10 7.48
CA GLY A 164 -14.73 -10.08 8.88
C GLY A 164 -14.33 -8.70 9.38
N SER A 165 -14.46 -8.48 10.68
CA SER A 165 -14.30 -7.17 11.33
C SER A 165 -12.88 -6.86 11.80
N HIS A 166 -11.94 -7.80 11.69
CA HIS A 166 -10.55 -7.64 12.15
C HIS A 166 -9.79 -6.53 11.40
N VAL A 167 -10.12 -6.31 10.12
CA VAL A 167 -9.61 -5.20 9.31
C VAL A 167 -10.62 -4.06 9.39
N SER A 168 -10.21 -2.91 9.95
CA SER A 168 -11.11 -1.75 10.08
C SER A 168 -11.28 -0.98 8.78
N ASP A 169 -10.30 -1.04 7.87
CA ASP A 169 -10.31 -0.36 6.57
C ASP A 169 -9.84 -1.28 5.44
N TYR A 170 -10.79 -1.92 4.75
CA TYR A 170 -10.51 -2.78 3.61
C TYR A 170 -10.14 -2.02 2.33
N THR A 171 -10.54 -0.77 2.22
CA THR A 171 -10.43 0.00 0.97
C THR A 171 -9.21 0.92 0.91
N GLY A 172 -8.50 1.13 2.00
CA GLY A 172 -7.26 1.91 2.03
C GLY A 172 -6.08 1.17 1.38
N GLY A 173 -5.16 1.90 0.75
CA GLY A 173 -3.97 1.35 0.08
C GLY A 173 -2.71 1.37 0.94
N TYR A 174 -2.73 2.01 2.10
CA TYR A 174 -1.56 2.17 2.96
C TYR A 174 -1.43 0.98 3.90
N ASN A 175 -0.63 0.00 3.51
CA ASN A 175 -0.54 -1.28 4.20
C ASN A 175 0.90 -1.78 4.24
N MET A 176 1.27 -2.47 5.31
CA MET A 176 2.58 -3.09 5.49
C MET A 176 2.42 -4.55 5.90
N TYR A 177 3.16 -5.44 5.28
CA TYR A 177 3.09 -6.88 5.47
C TYR A 177 4.47 -7.45 5.79
N ALA A 178 4.58 -8.31 6.78
CA ALA A 178 5.78 -9.12 6.98
C ALA A 178 6.03 -10.00 5.75
N ILE A 179 7.28 -10.13 5.34
CA ILE A 179 7.63 -10.98 4.20
C ILE A 179 7.26 -12.46 4.46
N ALA A 180 7.37 -12.91 5.71
CA ALA A 180 6.95 -14.23 6.13
C ALA A 180 5.46 -14.49 5.95
N LEU A 181 4.62 -13.46 6.15
CA LEU A 181 3.19 -13.51 5.88
C LEU A 181 2.91 -13.55 4.37
N LEU A 182 3.58 -12.71 3.58
CA LEU A 182 3.41 -12.69 2.12
C LEU A 182 3.77 -14.01 1.46
N LYS A 183 4.76 -14.74 1.98
CA LYS A 183 5.14 -16.09 1.51
C LYS A 183 4.02 -17.14 1.68
N GLN A 184 3.05 -16.90 2.55
CA GLN A 184 1.90 -17.79 2.76
C GLN A 184 0.74 -17.49 1.80
N ILE A 185 0.83 -16.37 1.04
CA ILE A 185 -0.24 -15.90 0.15
C ILE A 185 0.16 -16.21 -1.30
N ASP A 186 -0.69 -16.96 -2.00
CA ASP A 186 -0.54 -17.17 -3.44
C ASP A 186 -0.92 -15.89 -4.19
N LEU A 187 0.09 -15.07 -4.52
CA LEU A 187 -0.09 -13.80 -5.23
C LEU A 187 -0.63 -13.99 -6.64
N ALA A 188 -0.38 -15.13 -7.29
CA ALA A 188 -0.86 -15.42 -8.64
C ALA A 188 -2.40 -15.59 -8.70
N ARG A 189 -3.02 -15.92 -7.56
CA ARG A 189 -4.48 -16.00 -7.42
C ARG A 189 -5.17 -14.67 -7.13
N LEU A 190 -4.45 -13.57 -6.99
CA LEU A 190 -5.00 -12.23 -6.81
C LEU A 190 -5.43 -11.64 -8.16
N ASN A 191 -6.53 -12.13 -8.71
CA ASN A 191 -6.99 -11.81 -10.08
C ASN A 191 -7.85 -10.55 -10.18
N HIS A 192 -8.07 -9.82 -9.08
CA HIS A 192 -8.90 -8.63 -9.06
C HIS A 192 -8.10 -7.40 -9.49
N THR A 193 -8.75 -6.50 -10.24
CA THR A 193 -8.15 -5.22 -10.68
C THR A 193 -8.46 -4.08 -9.72
N GLY A 194 -7.60 -3.08 -9.67
CA GLY A 194 -7.80 -1.85 -8.88
C GLY A 194 -8.00 -2.12 -7.39
N TYR A 195 -9.04 -1.54 -6.80
CA TYR A 195 -9.36 -1.70 -5.37
C TYR A 195 -9.65 -3.15 -4.95
N GLY A 196 -10.08 -3.98 -5.88
CA GLY A 196 -10.36 -5.38 -5.63
C GLY A 196 -9.15 -6.18 -5.21
N PHE A 197 -8.03 -5.89 -5.81
CA PHE A 197 -6.75 -6.45 -5.41
C PHE A 197 -6.42 -6.15 -3.94
N LEU A 198 -6.59 -4.89 -3.51
CA LEU A 198 -6.30 -4.47 -2.13
C LEU A 198 -7.18 -5.20 -1.12
N ILE A 199 -8.47 -5.34 -1.42
CA ILE A 199 -9.43 -6.03 -0.53
C ILE A 199 -9.09 -7.51 -0.41
N ASP A 200 -8.79 -8.18 -1.53
CA ASP A 200 -8.46 -9.62 -1.56
C ASP A 200 -7.13 -9.89 -0.82
N LEU A 201 -6.09 -9.10 -1.09
CA LEU A 201 -4.80 -9.21 -0.39
C LEU A 201 -4.94 -9.01 1.12
N LYS A 202 -5.67 -7.96 1.56
CA LYS A 202 -5.93 -7.71 2.98
C LYS A 202 -6.69 -8.85 3.64
N TYR A 203 -7.71 -9.37 2.97
CA TYR A 203 -8.49 -10.49 3.49
C TYR A 203 -7.62 -11.74 3.69
N LYS A 204 -6.81 -12.09 2.69
CA LYS A 204 -5.87 -13.22 2.79
C LYS A 204 -4.81 -12.99 3.85
N ALA A 205 -4.24 -11.78 3.92
CA ALA A 205 -3.27 -11.43 4.94
C ALA A 205 -3.88 -11.51 6.34
N ALA A 206 -5.07 -10.93 6.55
CA ALA A 206 -5.76 -10.99 7.84
C ALA A 206 -6.16 -12.41 8.26
N SER A 207 -6.40 -13.31 7.29
CA SER A 207 -6.74 -14.71 7.57
C SER A 207 -5.51 -15.57 7.92
N ALA A 208 -4.32 -15.16 7.51
CA ALA A 208 -3.06 -15.90 7.70
C ALA A 208 -2.16 -15.30 8.78
N CYS A 209 -2.34 -14.01 9.15
CA CYS A 209 -1.46 -13.35 10.11
C CYS A 209 -1.76 -13.74 11.57
N GLY A 210 -0.72 -13.67 12.42
CA GLY A 210 -0.87 -13.82 13.87
C GLY A 210 -1.37 -12.56 14.55
N ARG A 211 -0.87 -11.38 14.15
CA ARG A 211 -1.19 -10.10 14.79
C ARG A 211 -1.37 -8.98 13.77
N ILE A 212 -2.54 -8.30 13.86
CA ILE A 212 -2.87 -7.12 13.03
C ILE A 212 -2.63 -5.85 13.83
N GLY A 213 -1.79 -4.94 13.29
CA GLY A 213 -1.63 -3.58 13.78
C GLY A 213 -2.45 -2.59 12.94
N GLN A 214 -2.92 -1.52 13.56
CA GLN A 214 -3.70 -0.49 12.87
C GLN A 214 -3.23 0.89 13.29
N VAL A 215 -2.87 1.72 12.31
CA VAL A 215 -2.43 3.10 12.50
C VAL A 215 -3.57 4.03 12.11
N PRO A 216 -4.04 4.93 13.00
CA PRO A 216 -5.01 5.94 12.60
C PRO A 216 -4.35 6.92 11.62
N ILE A 217 -4.93 7.05 10.43
CA ILE A 217 -4.42 7.97 9.41
C ILE A 217 -5.45 9.02 9.02
N GLU A 218 -4.96 10.22 8.75
CA GLU A 218 -5.71 11.22 8.01
C GLU A 218 -5.40 11.06 6.53
N PHE A 219 -6.43 10.73 5.76
CA PHE A 219 -6.33 10.58 4.32
C PHE A 219 -6.73 11.90 3.65
N THR A 220 -5.76 12.61 3.10
CA THR A 220 -5.96 13.87 2.39
C THR A 220 -6.36 13.63 0.92
N GLU A 221 -6.96 14.62 0.28
CA GLU A 221 -7.16 14.57 -1.17
C GLU A 221 -5.80 14.73 -1.88
N ARG A 222 -5.72 14.18 -3.08
CA ARG A 222 -4.56 14.33 -3.96
C ARG A 222 -4.28 15.80 -4.21
N GLU A 223 -3.04 16.21 -4.17
CA GLU A 223 -2.66 17.58 -4.52
C GLU A 223 -2.87 17.83 -6.03
N HIS A 224 -2.65 16.81 -6.86
CA HIS A 224 -2.84 16.85 -8.31
C HIS A 224 -3.60 15.62 -8.81
N GLY A 225 -4.55 15.81 -9.73
CA GLY A 225 -5.31 14.74 -10.39
C GLY A 225 -6.78 14.64 -9.97
N VAL A 226 -7.62 14.11 -10.87
CA VAL A 226 -9.07 13.94 -10.65
C VAL A 226 -9.41 12.47 -10.54
N SER A 227 -9.91 12.04 -9.37
CA SER A 227 -10.44 10.69 -9.19
C SER A 227 -11.93 10.68 -9.59
N LYS A 228 -12.26 9.99 -10.69
CA LYS A 228 -13.65 9.70 -11.07
C LYS A 228 -13.94 8.23 -10.82
N MET A 229 -14.81 7.93 -9.86
CA MET A 229 -15.27 6.55 -9.64
C MET A 229 -16.64 6.41 -10.36
N PRO A 230 -16.72 5.65 -11.46
CA PRO A 230 -17.99 5.39 -12.14
C PRO A 230 -18.94 4.59 -11.25
N ALA A 231 -20.27 4.83 -11.36
CA ALA A 231 -21.29 4.07 -10.61
C ALA A 231 -21.21 2.56 -10.85
N SER A 232 -20.82 2.13 -12.06
CA SER A 232 -20.57 0.71 -12.40
C SER A 232 -19.50 0.05 -11.52
N THR A 233 -18.57 0.82 -10.99
CA THR A 233 -17.51 0.34 -10.09
C THR A 233 -18.07 -0.10 -8.74
N ILE A 234 -19.16 0.53 -8.27
CA ILE A 234 -19.78 0.21 -6.97
C ILE A 234 -20.36 -1.21 -7.01
N TRP A 235 -21.17 -1.52 -8.02
CA TRP A 235 -21.78 -2.83 -8.18
C TRP A 235 -20.72 -3.92 -8.43
N ARG A 236 -19.72 -3.64 -9.23
CA ARG A 236 -18.61 -4.55 -9.46
C ARG A 236 -17.87 -4.88 -8.16
N ASN A 237 -17.60 -3.88 -7.32
CA ASN A 237 -16.93 -4.07 -6.04
C ASN A 237 -17.81 -4.84 -5.04
N PHE A 238 -19.13 -4.64 -5.08
CA PHE A 238 -20.07 -5.39 -4.25
C PHE A 238 -20.01 -6.90 -4.54
N PHE A 239 -20.18 -7.30 -5.79
CA PHE A 239 -20.10 -8.72 -6.19
C PHE A 239 -18.71 -9.32 -5.98
N MET A 240 -17.68 -8.52 -6.15
CA MET A 240 -16.30 -8.94 -5.92
C MET A 240 -16.06 -9.34 -4.46
N VAL A 241 -16.51 -8.55 -3.49
CA VAL A 241 -16.37 -8.87 -2.05
C VAL A 241 -17.05 -10.21 -1.73
N LEU A 242 -18.25 -10.46 -2.27
CA LEU A 242 -18.92 -11.75 -2.15
C LEU A 242 -18.09 -12.88 -2.79
N SER A 243 -17.54 -12.65 -3.99
CA SER A 243 -16.73 -13.65 -4.68
C SER A 243 -15.47 -14.04 -3.92
N ILE A 244 -14.81 -13.06 -3.25
CA ILE A 244 -13.65 -13.32 -2.40
C ILE A 244 -14.06 -14.27 -1.25
N LYS A 245 -15.19 -13.98 -0.59
CA LYS A 245 -15.68 -14.82 0.51
C LYS A 245 -16.02 -16.22 0.06
N LEU A 246 -16.77 -16.36 -1.03
CA LEU A 246 -17.18 -17.66 -1.57
C LEU A 246 -15.97 -18.51 -2.00
N LYS A 247 -14.99 -17.92 -2.66
CA LYS A 247 -13.74 -18.61 -3.03
C LYS A 247 -12.99 -19.11 -1.81
N SER A 248 -12.94 -18.31 -0.72
CA SER A 248 -12.26 -18.73 0.50
C SER A 248 -12.95 -19.91 1.19
N LEU A 249 -14.30 -20.00 1.11
CA LEU A 249 -15.07 -21.11 1.67
C LEU A 249 -14.97 -22.39 0.83
N SER A 250 -14.73 -22.26 -0.47
CA SER A 250 -14.58 -23.41 -1.38
C SER A 250 -13.16 -23.97 -1.46
N GLY A 251 -12.21 -23.43 -0.69
CA GLY A 251 -10.81 -23.87 -0.69
C GLY A 251 -10.05 -23.58 -2.01
N ARG A 252 -10.64 -22.72 -2.87
CA ARG A 252 -10.10 -22.39 -4.21
C ARG A 252 -9.46 -21.00 -4.22
#